data_2aa255c846406abf79ec50226cc069c0
#
_entry.id   2aa255c846406abf79ec50226cc069c0
#
_cell.length_a   1.000
_cell.length_b   1.000
_cell.length_c   1.000
_cell.angle_alpha   90.00
_cell.angle_beta   90.00
_cell.angle_gamma   90.00
#
_symmetry.space_group_name_H-M   'P 1'
#
loop_
_entity.id
_entity.type
_entity.pdbx_description
1 polymer ?
#
loop_
_entity_poly.entity_id
_entity_poly.type
_entity_poly.pdbx_seq_one_letter_code
_entity_poly.pdbx_strand_id
1 'polypeptide(L)'
;MNRLFSAVIIVIMMVIMSCSKDEATNVDCTGVAPTYIKDIAPIMNLSCAVSGCHTGIFPADGLDLSTYIKVKSASLNGKVLQSIKHQSGAKAMPRDAAKLSVDKITKVECWIQSGAPE
;
A
#
# COMPACT_ATOMS: atom_id res chain seq x y z
N MET A 1 -20.87 -0.13 -50.15
CA MET A 1 -21.46 -0.05 -48.79
C MET A 1 -20.68 -0.87 -47.77
N ASN A 2 -20.17 -2.07 -48.08
CA ASN A 2 -19.48 -2.93 -47.11
C ASN A 2 -18.09 -2.47 -46.61
N ARG A 3 -17.35 -1.67 -47.41
CA ARG A 3 -16.01 -1.22 -47.02
C ARG A 3 -16.01 -0.09 -45.96
N LEU A 4 -17.01 0.77 -46.00
CA LEU A 4 -17.17 1.86 -45.01
C LEU A 4 -17.60 1.34 -43.64
N PHE A 5 -18.47 0.32 -43.59
CA PHE A 5 -18.89 -0.32 -42.36
C PHE A 5 -17.74 -1.07 -41.66
N SER A 6 -16.86 -1.76 -42.42
CA SER A 6 -15.69 -2.43 -41.84
C SER A 6 -14.68 -1.47 -41.23
N ALA A 7 -14.45 -0.28 -41.84
CA ALA A 7 -13.55 0.73 -41.32
C ALA A 7 -14.05 1.35 -40.02
N VAL A 8 -15.36 1.57 -39.89
CA VAL A 8 -15.98 2.13 -38.67
C VAL A 8 -15.91 1.15 -37.50
N ILE A 9 -16.10 -0.15 -37.75
CA ILE A 9 -16.03 -1.19 -36.70
C ILE A 9 -14.59 -1.32 -36.18
N ILE A 10 -13.56 -1.22 -37.04
CA ILE A 10 -12.15 -1.30 -36.62
C ILE A 10 -11.75 -0.09 -35.77
N VAL A 11 -12.27 1.10 -36.08
CA VAL A 11 -11.98 2.32 -35.29
C VAL A 11 -12.66 2.27 -33.90
N ILE A 12 -13.86 1.70 -33.82
CA ILE A 12 -14.58 1.57 -32.54
C ILE A 12 -13.91 0.52 -31.63
N MET A 13 -13.29 -0.52 -32.18
CA MET A 13 -12.60 -1.55 -31.39
C MET A 13 -11.25 -1.08 -30.79
N MET A 14 -10.66 0.02 -31.30
CA MET A 14 -9.40 0.56 -30.76
C MET A 14 -9.54 1.48 -29.55
N VAL A 15 -10.75 1.84 -29.15
CA VAL A 15 -10.98 2.85 -28.11
C VAL A 15 -11.18 2.26 -26.70
N ILE A 16 -11.26 0.92 -26.55
CA ILE A 16 -11.55 0.30 -25.26
C ILE A 16 -10.35 -0.41 -24.59
N MET A 17 -9.12 -0.13 -25.02
CA MET A 17 -7.92 -0.52 -24.28
C MET A 17 -7.38 0.63 -23.44
N SER A 18 -8.25 1.29 -22.68
CA SER A 18 -7.81 2.07 -21.53
C SER A 18 -7.56 1.10 -20.37
N CYS A 19 -6.42 0.44 -20.37
CA CYS A 19 -5.85 -0.11 -19.15
C CYS A 19 -5.63 1.06 -18.20
N SER A 20 -6.46 1.19 -17.18
CA SER A 20 -6.11 1.93 -15.97
C SER A 20 -4.90 1.21 -15.38
N LYS A 21 -3.70 1.65 -15.71
CA LYS A 21 -2.54 1.38 -14.88
C LYS A 21 -2.84 2.10 -13.58
N ASP A 22 -2.99 1.35 -12.49
CA ASP A 22 -2.75 1.91 -11.15
C ASP A 22 -1.33 2.48 -11.21
N GLU A 23 -1.23 3.78 -11.45
CA GLU A 23 0.05 4.47 -11.37
C GLU A 23 0.52 4.28 -9.94
N ALA A 24 1.59 3.52 -9.79
CA ALA A 24 2.41 3.59 -8.60
C ALA A 24 2.97 5.02 -8.59
N THR A 25 2.18 5.97 -8.06
CA THR A 25 2.64 7.33 -7.84
C THR A 25 3.80 7.22 -6.87
N ASN A 26 4.99 7.39 -7.40
CA ASN A 26 6.22 7.41 -6.61
C ASN A 26 6.12 8.67 -5.75
N VAL A 27 5.91 8.49 -4.45
CA VAL A 27 5.79 9.61 -3.52
C VAL A 27 7.12 10.33 -3.45
N ASP A 28 7.09 11.65 -3.61
CA ASP A 28 8.26 12.48 -3.39
C ASP A 28 8.56 12.55 -1.88
N CYS A 29 9.68 11.93 -1.50
CA CYS A 29 10.15 11.90 -0.12
C CYS A 29 11.23 12.96 0.17
N THR A 30 11.42 13.93 -0.70
CA THR A 30 12.41 15.00 -0.50
C THR A 30 12.11 15.76 0.79
N GLY A 31 13.08 15.82 1.70
CA GLY A 31 12.94 16.47 2.99
C GLY A 31 12.08 15.71 4.02
N VAL A 32 11.59 14.53 3.68
CA VAL A 32 10.83 13.67 4.59
C VAL A 32 11.71 12.50 5.01
N ALA A 33 12.15 12.50 6.27
CA ALA A 33 13.03 11.46 6.82
C ALA A 33 12.40 10.83 8.08
N PRO A 34 11.36 9.97 7.91
CA PRO A 34 10.69 9.37 9.05
C PRO A 34 11.58 8.35 9.73
N THR A 35 11.44 8.23 11.07
CA THR A 35 12.04 7.17 11.85
C THR A 35 10.96 6.26 12.45
N TYR A 36 11.35 5.03 12.79
CA TYR A 36 10.39 4.10 13.37
C TYR A 36 9.78 4.63 14.68
N ILE A 37 10.63 5.00 15.62
CA ILE A 37 10.18 5.39 16.96
C ILE A 37 9.25 6.60 16.92
N LYS A 38 9.60 7.61 16.15
CA LYS A 38 8.86 8.87 16.12
C LYS A 38 7.60 8.83 15.24
N ASP A 39 7.71 8.20 14.07
CA ASP A 39 6.71 8.39 13.03
C ASP A 39 5.92 7.10 12.74
N ILE A 40 6.58 5.92 12.75
CA ILE A 40 5.98 4.67 12.30
C ILE A 40 5.35 3.89 13.44
N ALA A 41 6.01 3.79 14.59
CA ALA A 41 5.47 3.07 15.75
C ALA A 41 4.09 3.56 16.19
N PRO A 42 3.81 4.88 16.26
CA PRO A 42 2.46 5.36 16.56
C PRO A 42 1.41 4.88 15.53
N ILE A 43 1.75 4.87 14.24
CA ILE A 43 0.83 4.37 13.20
C ILE A 43 0.56 2.89 13.38
N MET A 44 1.62 2.09 13.58
CA MET A 44 1.51 0.64 13.75
C MET A 44 0.72 0.27 15.00
N ASN A 45 1.02 0.88 16.13
CA ASN A 45 0.38 0.58 17.40
C ASN A 45 -1.11 0.96 17.43
N LEU A 46 -1.49 2.02 16.73
CA LEU A 46 -2.88 2.49 16.73
C LEU A 46 -3.75 1.86 15.61
N SER A 47 -3.13 1.35 14.55
CA SER A 47 -3.88 0.94 13.36
C SER A 47 -3.63 -0.50 12.92
N CYS A 48 -2.56 -1.14 13.37
CA CYS A 48 -2.14 -2.45 12.88
C CYS A 48 -1.90 -3.46 14.00
N ALA A 49 -1.03 -3.14 14.96
CA ALA A 49 -0.64 -3.99 16.07
C ALA A 49 -1.61 -3.90 17.26
N VAL A 50 -2.90 -3.85 16.96
CA VAL A 50 -3.96 -3.84 18.00
C VAL A 50 -4.41 -5.25 18.31
N SER A 51 -5.03 -5.44 19.48
CA SER A 51 -5.53 -6.75 19.93
C SER A 51 -6.48 -7.36 18.90
N GLY A 52 -6.26 -8.63 18.58
CA GLY A 52 -7.02 -9.36 17.56
C GLY A 52 -6.61 -9.10 16.12
N CYS A 53 -5.61 -8.23 15.90
CA CYS A 53 -5.06 -7.96 14.58
C CYS A 53 -3.60 -8.46 14.48
N HIS A 54 -2.62 -7.58 14.28
CA HIS A 54 -1.24 -7.97 14.02
C HIS A 54 -0.35 -7.91 15.28
N THR A 55 -0.82 -8.48 16.38
CA THR A 55 -0.08 -8.61 17.65
C THR A 55 -0.57 -9.81 18.47
N GLY A 56 0.18 -10.19 19.49
CA GLY A 56 -0.18 -11.28 20.40
C GLY A 56 0.37 -12.64 19.96
N ILE A 57 -0.15 -13.71 20.61
CA ILE A 57 0.34 -15.08 20.40
C ILE A 57 -0.08 -15.63 19.02
N PHE A 58 -1.24 -15.21 18.52
CA PHE A 58 -1.80 -15.62 17.23
C PHE A 58 -2.16 -14.39 16.39
N PRO A 59 -1.18 -13.67 15.85
CA PRO A 59 -1.46 -12.51 15.01
C PRO A 59 -2.15 -12.91 13.71
N ALA A 60 -3.03 -12.05 13.20
CA ALA A 60 -3.74 -12.27 11.95
C ALA A 60 -2.79 -12.59 10.79
N ASP A 61 -3.11 -13.61 10.02
CA ASP A 61 -2.28 -14.12 8.91
C ASP A 61 -0.83 -14.51 9.34
N GLY A 62 -0.58 -14.74 10.65
CA GLY A 62 0.75 -14.99 11.18
C GLY A 62 1.69 -13.77 11.14
N LEU A 63 1.17 -12.60 10.82
CA LEU A 63 1.93 -11.37 10.68
C LEU A 63 1.89 -10.55 11.98
N ASP A 64 2.99 -10.53 12.70
CA ASP A 64 3.15 -9.73 13.91
C ASP A 64 3.84 -8.39 13.58
N LEU A 65 3.22 -7.29 13.94
CA LEU A 65 3.71 -5.92 13.73
C LEU A 65 3.96 -5.17 15.04
N SER A 66 4.24 -5.89 16.12
CA SER A 66 4.37 -5.32 17.46
C SER A 66 5.77 -4.75 17.79
N THR A 67 6.78 -5.01 16.96
CA THR A 67 8.15 -4.54 17.19
C THR A 67 8.78 -3.97 15.93
N TYR A 68 9.80 -3.11 16.10
CA TYR A 68 10.57 -2.52 15.00
C TYR A 68 11.06 -3.56 14.00
N ILE A 69 11.74 -4.59 14.47
CA ILE A 69 12.34 -5.62 13.59
C ILE A 69 11.25 -6.33 12.76
N LYS A 70 10.12 -6.66 13.37
CA LYS A 70 9.00 -7.33 12.69
C LYS A 70 8.34 -6.41 11.66
N VAL A 71 8.09 -5.15 12.03
CA VAL A 71 7.55 -4.13 11.10
C VAL A 71 8.49 -3.88 9.95
N LYS A 72 9.78 -3.71 10.21
CA LYS A 72 10.81 -3.51 9.18
C LYS A 72 10.84 -4.70 8.20
N SER A 73 10.94 -5.91 8.71
CA SER A 73 10.96 -7.12 7.88
C SER A 73 9.70 -7.25 7.02
N ALA A 74 8.53 -7.06 7.62
CA ALA A 74 7.25 -7.12 6.90
C ALA A 74 7.11 -6.02 5.84
N SER A 75 7.64 -4.84 6.10
CA SER A 75 7.55 -3.69 5.18
C SER A 75 8.51 -3.80 4.00
N LEU A 76 9.72 -4.31 4.23
CA LEU A 76 10.74 -4.45 3.18
C LEU A 76 10.51 -5.69 2.30
N ASN A 77 9.98 -6.78 2.86
CA ASN A 77 9.86 -8.08 2.18
C ASN A 77 8.41 -8.49 1.89
N GLY A 78 7.44 -7.75 2.38
CA GLY A 78 6.01 -8.07 2.31
C GLY A 78 5.18 -7.06 1.56
N LYS A 79 3.88 -7.11 1.81
CA LYS A 79 2.86 -6.30 1.13
C LYS A 79 2.28 -5.19 2.01
N VAL A 80 2.96 -4.78 3.09
CA VAL A 80 2.43 -3.78 4.03
C VAL A 80 2.01 -2.51 3.30
N LEU A 81 2.90 -1.94 2.46
CA LEU A 81 2.62 -0.72 1.72
C LEU A 81 1.43 -0.87 0.76
N GLN A 82 1.40 -1.97 0.01
CA GLN A 82 0.30 -2.26 -0.92
C GLN A 82 -1.03 -2.40 -0.19
N SER A 83 -1.03 -3.06 0.98
CA SER A 83 -2.21 -3.27 1.81
C SER A 83 -2.79 -1.96 2.35
N ILE A 84 -1.96 -1.06 2.89
CA ILE A 84 -2.40 0.24 3.41
C ILE A 84 -2.78 1.23 2.29
N LYS A 85 -2.23 1.07 1.10
CA LYS A 85 -2.62 1.81 -0.11
C LYS A 85 -3.89 1.25 -0.76
N HIS A 86 -4.41 0.12 -0.30
CA HIS A 86 -5.53 -0.60 -0.90
C HIS A 86 -5.30 -0.94 -2.38
N GLN A 87 -4.06 -1.28 -2.74
CA GLN A 87 -3.71 -1.65 -4.10
C GLN A 87 -4.13 -3.08 -4.43
N SER A 88 -4.38 -3.34 -5.70
CA SER A 88 -4.70 -4.69 -6.19
C SER A 88 -3.57 -5.69 -5.87
N GLY A 89 -3.95 -6.94 -5.61
CA GLY A 89 -2.99 -8.01 -5.26
C GLY A 89 -2.56 -8.04 -3.79
N ALA A 90 -3.09 -7.15 -2.94
CA ALA A 90 -2.94 -7.19 -1.49
C ALA A 90 -4.30 -7.06 -0.79
N LYS A 91 -4.42 -7.61 0.42
CA LYS A 91 -5.61 -7.41 1.26
C LYS A 91 -5.63 -5.96 1.75
N ALA A 92 -6.74 -5.26 1.55
CA ALA A 92 -6.91 -3.89 2.06
C ALA A 92 -6.82 -3.87 3.59
N MET A 93 -5.98 -2.98 4.14
CA MET A 93 -5.76 -2.79 5.57
C MET A 93 -5.82 -1.30 5.94
N PRO A 94 -6.33 -0.97 7.15
CA PRO A 94 -6.91 -1.85 8.15
C PRO A 94 -8.19 -2.53 7.64
N ARG A 95 -8.43 -3.79 8.06
CA ARG A 95 -9.64 -4.52 7.67
C ARG A 95 -10.87 -3.90 8.34
N ASP A 96 -11.96 -3.78 7.58
CA ASP A 96 -13.26 -3.29 8.06
C ASP A 96 -13.20 -1.88 8.69
N ALA A 97 -12.19 -1.09 8.31
CA ALA A 97 -11.98 0.28 8.76
C ALA A 97 -11.61 1.19 7.59
N ALA A 98 -11.66 2.50 7.83
CA ALA A 98 -11.25 3.47 6.82
C ALA A 98 -9.76 3.30 6.46
N LYS A 99 -9.44 3.54 5.19
CA LYS A 99 -8.06 3.64 4.72
C LYS A 99 -7.30 4.68 5.55
N LEU A 100 -6.02 4.44 5.81
CA LEU A 100 -5.16 5.42 6.46
C LEU A 100 -5.13 6.73 5.68
N SER A 101 -4.95 7.83 6.40
CA SER A 101 -4.78 9.15 5.75
C SER A 101 -3.56 9.15 4.83
N VAL A 102 -3.59 10.00 3.82
CA VAL A 102 -2.49 10.17 2.86
C VAL A 102 -1.17 10.48 3.59
N ASP A 103 -1.20 11.34 4.60
CA ASP A 103 -0.01 11.68 5.42
C ASP A 103 0.61 10.43 6.08
N LYS A 104 -0.19 9.57 6.70
CA LYS A 104 0.30 8.33 7.32
C LYS A 104 0.89 7.36 6.30
N ILE A 105 0.22 7.20 5.15
CA ILE A 105 0.70 6.35 4.07
C ILE A 105 2.02 6.89 3.52
N THR A 106 2.12 8.19 3.28
CA THR A 106 3.34 8.87 2.82
C THR A 106 4.50 8.65 3.79
N LYS A 107 4.28 8.79 5.10
CA LYS A 107 5.31 8.53 6.10
C LYS A 107 5.82 7.09 6.05
N VAL A 108 4.92 6.11 5.97
CA VAL A 108 5.30 4.70 5.86
C VAL A 108 6.08 4.44 4.56
N GLU A 109 5.63 4.99 3.44
CA GLU A 109 6.28 4.82 2.15
C GLU A 109 7.69 5.43 2.14
N CYS A 110 7.85 6.66 2.62
CA CYS A 110 9.16 7.32 2.71
C CYS A 110 10.10 6.62 3.69
N TRP A 111 9.57 6.10 4.79
CA TRP A 111 10.34 5.28 5.72
C TRP A 111 10.87 3.99 5.06
N ILE A 112 10.03 3.29 4.29
CA ILE A 112 10.45 2.10 3.53
C ILE A 112 11.51 2.46 2.49
N GLN A 113 11.31 3.54 1.72
CA GLN A 113 12.24 3.98 0.68
C GLN A 113 13.62 4.36 1.25
N SER A 114 13.67 4.89 2.48
CA SER A 114 14.94 5.22 3.16
C SER A 114 15.64 4.02 3.82
N GLY A 115 15.13 2.80 3.64
CA GLY A 115 15.69 1.58 4.23
C GLY A 115 15.17 1.26 5.62
N ALA A 116 14.05 1.85 6.00
CA ALA A 116 13.35 1.59 7.25
C ALA A 116 14.24 1.80 8.50
N PRO A 117 14.77 3.00 8.75
CA PRO A 117 15.58 3.30 9.93
C PRO A 117 14.76 3.25 11.23
N GLU A 118 15.43 2.96 12.36
CA GLU A 118 14.83 2.94 13.70
C GLU A 118 14.41 4.33 14.22
#